data_9c1b1b723dd40bea47359574e15208ea
#
_entry.id   9c1b1b723dd40bea47359574e15208ea
#
_cell.length_a   1.000
_cell.length_b   1.000
_cell.length_c   1.000
_cell.angle_alpha   90.00
_cell.angle_beta   90.00
_cell.angle_gamma   90.00
#
_symmetry.space_group_name_H-M   'P 1'
#
loop_
_entity.id
_entity.type
_entity.pdbx_description
1 polymer ?
#
loop_
_entity_poly.entity_id
_entity_poly.type
_entity_poly.pdbx_seq_one_letter_code
_entity_poly.pdbx_strand_id
1 'polypeptide(L)'
;PYKPLGSDRSMDEVTVTGYEKPYVHWTDRHGESGSADIRKADGKLPWRIDWAARWGIHGITCEPAGKDHGAAGGSFDTGIPICKLLDSEPPAKMVYEWIQLKGSGPMSSSTGNTIGPIEALSLVPPEILRYLIAGSKMNKHIDFNTGPALFQMADEYERLVANPPSGTDEELNKRQRVARDTQNAALRLSQVKHGTNPSDSLAGVSFRHLAMLAQIKSNDDNIWKSLFESDHIFDPNPSDALIDRLSRMRNWIESVHFPDDARIVIQSELTEDARKNLDGEQMSFLINFKQAISDTLAT
;
A
#
# COMPACT_ATOMS: atom_id res chain seq x y z
N PRO A 1 13.19 28.29 -15.90
CA PRO A 1 13.17 29.09 -14.69
C PRO A 1 14.17 28.55 -13.67
N TYR A 2 14.71 29.42 -12.85
CA TYR A 2 15.71 29.16 -11.85
C TYR A 2 15.23 29.74 -10.51
N LYS A 3 15.36 28.98 -9.41
CA LYS A 3 14.99 29.47 -8.08
C LYS A 3 16.25 29.64 -7.23
N PRO A 4 16.60 30.87 -6.78
CA PRO A 4 17.64 31.04 -5.78
C PRO A 4 17.29 30.32 -4.49
N LEU A 5 18.25 29.62 -3.89
CA LEU A 5 18.04 29.02 -2.56
C LEU A 5 17.82 30.10 -1.50
N GLY A 6 16.97 29.77 -0.52
CA GLY A 6 16.64 30.68 0.56
C GLY A 6 15.72 31.84 0.19
N SER A 7 15.20 31.88 -1.04
CA SER A 7 14.17 32.84 -1.43
C SER A 7 12.77 32.24 -1.28
N ASP A 8 11.80 33.05 -0.84
CA ASP A 8 10.37 32.68 -0.77
C ASP A 8 9.68 32.69 -2.15
N ARG A 9 10.42 33.01 -3.21
CA ARG A 9 9.92 33.15 -4.57
C ARG A 9 9.76 31.79 -5.25
N SER A 10 8.68 31.63 -6.01
CA SER A 10 8.50 30.48 -6.88
C SER A 10 9.42 30.54 -8.09
N MET A 11 9.63 29.40 -8.76
CA MET A 11 10.42 29.37 -10.00
C MET A 11 9.81 30.21 -11.11
N ASP A 12 8.48 30.38 -11.12
CA ASP A 12 7.76 31.14 -12.16
C ASP A 12 7.97 32.65 -12.02
N GLU A 13 8.46 33.09 -10.86
CA GLU A 13 8.74 34.50 -10.57
C GLU A 13 10.13 34.94 -10.95
N VAL A 14 10.99 33.98 -11.34
CA VAL A 14 12.42 34.26 -11.60
C VAL A 14 12.76 33.96 -13.07
N THR A 15 13.35 34.93 -13.72
CA THR A 15 13.88 34.83 -15.09
C THR A 15 15.39 34.85 -15.05
N VAL A 16 16.02 33.87 -15.70
CA VAL A 16 17.47 33.87 -15.93
C VAL A 16 17.78 34.89 -17.01
N THR A 17 18.62 35.86 -16.67
CA THR A 17 19.03 36.98 -17.57
C THR A 17 20.38 36.74 -18.20
N GLY A 18 21.21 35.84 -17.65
CA GLY A 18 22.54 35.54 -18.20
C GLY A 18 23.23 34.42 -17.41
N TYR A 19 24.31 33.96 -18.05
CA TYR A 19 25.21 32.99 -17.43
C TYR A 19 26.67 33.38 -17.73
N GLU A 20 27.43 33.65 -16.70
CA GLU A 20 28.86 33.86 -16.75
C GLU A 20 29.53 32.93 -15.74
N LYS A 21 30.13 31.86 -16.26
CA LYS A 21 30.65 30.78 -15.40
C LYS A 21 31.54 31.32 -14.27
N PRO A 22 31.27 31.03 -13.00
CA PRO A 22 30.28 30.07 -12.51
C PRO A 22 28.93 30.68 -12.04
N TYR A 23 28.59 31.89 -12.51
CA TYR A 23 27.46 32.65 -12.02
C TYR A 23 26.28 32.59 -12.98
N VAL A 24 25.08 32.35 -12.42
CA VAL A 24 23.78 32.49 -13.07
C VAL A 24 23.18 33.80 -12.62
N HIS A 25 22.92 34.73 -13.57
CA HIS A 25 22.26 36.01 -13.29
C HIS A 25 20.75 35.86 -13.47
N TRP A 26 20.00 36.51 -12.62
CA TRP A 26 18.56 36.42 -12.62
C TRP A 26 17.90 37.75 -12.25
N THR A 27 16.64 37.91 -12.68
CA THR A 27 15.75 38.98 -12.28
C THR A 27 14.38 38.40 -11.96
N ASP A 28 13.74 38.86 -10.89
CA ASP A 28 12.40 38.46 -10.55
C ASP A 28 11.33 39.41 -11.11
N ARG A 29 10.05 39.04 -10.95
CA ARG A 29 8.92 39.87 -11.39
C ARG A 29 8.78 41.20 -10.64
N HIS A 30 9.45 41.35 -9.51
CA HIS A 30 9.46 42.60 -8.70
C HIS A 30 10.60 43.52 -9.10
N GLY A 31 11.44 43.12 -10.07
CA GLY A 31 12.58 43.93 -10.55
C GLY A 31 13.84 43.74 -9.71
N GLU A 32 13.86 42.87 -8.73
CA GLU A 32 15.09 42.51 -8.05
C GLU A 32 15.96 41.62 -8.94
N SER A 33 17.25 41.88 -8.94
CA SER A 33 18.24 41.14 -9.68
C SER A 33 19.30 40.59 -8.75
N GLY A 34 19.85 39.45 -9.12
CA GLY A 34 20.88 38.77 -8.36
C GLY A 34 21.74 37.85 -9.17
N SER A 35 22.68 37.24 -8.51
CA SER A 35 23.58 36.26 -9.08
C SER A 35 23.77 35.09 -8.11
N ALA A 36 23.79 33.87 -8.61
CA ALA A 36 23.99 32.66 -7.85
C ALA A 36 25.18 31.88 -8.36
N ASP A 37 26.04 31.44 -7.45
CA ASP A 37 27.21 30.63 -7.75
C ASP A 37 26.84 29.15 -7.83
N ILE A 38 26.88 28.53 -9.01
CA ILE A 38 26.53 27.13 -9.23
C ILE A 38 27.41 26.14 -8.44
N ARG A 39 28.60 26.53 -8.03
CA ARG A 39 29.53 25.70 -7.23
C ARG A 39 29.06 25.60 -5.75
N LYS A 40 28.25 26.54 -5.31
CA LYS A 40 27.67 26.59 -3.96
C LYS A 40 26.28 25.98 -3.89
N ALA A 41 25.78 25.46 -5.03
CA ALA A 41 24.40 24.98 -5.16
C ALA A 41 23.36 26.03 -4.78
N ASP A 42 23.61 27.31 -5.06
CA ASP A 42 22.76 28.47 -4.70
C ASP A 42 21.47 28.57 -5.53
N GLY A 43 21.10 27.50 -6.22
CA GLY A 43 19.89 27.49 -7.05
C GLY A 43 19.35 26.10 -7.33
N LYS A 44 18.16 26.05 -7.91
CA LYS A 44 17.46 24.84 -8.25
C LYS A 44 17.02 24.89 -9.72
N LEU A 45 17.29 23.81 -10.45
CA LEU A 45 16.76 23.60 -11.79
C LEU A 45 15.27 23.24 -11.75
N PRO A 46 14.50 23.53 -12.81
CA PRO A 46 13.18 22.94 -13.00
C PRO A 46 13.26 21.42 -12.94
N TRP A 47 12.28 20.81 -12.30
CA TRP A 47 12.28 19.37 -12.06
C TRP A 47 12.44 18.52 -13.33
N ARG A 48 11.91 18.95 -14.47
CA ARG A 48 12.04 18.24 -15.75
C ARG A 48 13.49 18.16 -16.25
N ILE A 49 14.28 19.19 -15.99
CA ILE A 49 15.71 19.21 -16.34
C ILE A 49 16.50 18.43 -15.29
N ASP A 50 16.24 18.67 -14.02
CA ASP A 50 16.88 17.98 -12.89
C ASP A 50 16.68 16.47 -12.99
N TRP A 51 15.46 16.02 -13.30
CA TRP A 51 15.14 14.61 -13.46
C TRP A 51 15.98 13.95 -14.57
N ALA A 52 16.00 14.55 -15.75
CA ALA A 52 16.80 14.04 -16.87
C ALA A 52 18.31 14.08 -16.60
N ALA A 53 18.81 15.12 -15.90
CA ALA A 53 20.21 15.21 -15.50
C ALA A 53 20.59 14.09 -14.52
N ARG A 54 19.72 13.75 -13.59
CA ARG A 54 19.93 12.65 -12.64
C ARG A 54 20.05 11.29 -13.30
N TRP A 55 19.38 11.06 -14.43
CA TRP A 55 19.56 9.82 -15.19
C TRP A 55 21.02 9.58 -15.53
N GLY A 56 21.69 10.60 -16.08
CA GLY A 56 23.12 10.52 -16.40
C GLY A 56 24.02 10.49 -15.16
N ILE A 57 23.79 11.38 -14.20
CA ILE A 57 24.61 11.51 -12.98
C ILE A 57 24.62 10.20 -12.18
N HIS A 58 23.49 9.52 -12.07
CA HIS A 58 23.33 8.30 -11.27
C HIS A 58 23.44 7.01 -12.11
N GLY A 59 23.64 7.09 -13.42
CA GLY A 59 23.72 5.93 -14.29
C GLY A 59 22.43 5.10 -14.31
N ILE A 60 21.26 5.77 -14.34
CA ILE A 60 19.96 5.11 -14.33
C ILE A 60 19.75 4.37 -15.65
N THR A 61 19.52 3.07 -15.59
CA THR A 61 19.31 2.22 -16.77
C THR A 61 17.84 1.92 -17.07
N CYS A 62 16.98 2.03 -16.06
CA CYS A 62 15.53 1.88 -16.20
C CYS A 62 14.83 2.88 -15.28
N GLU A 63 13.87 3.63 -15.83
CA GLU A 63 13.10 4.63 -15.10
C GLU A 63 11.61 4.32 -15.17
N PRO A 64 11.00 3.86 -14.07
CA PRO A 64 9.56 3.76 -13.96
C PRO A 64 8.92 5.14 -13.96
N ALA A 65 7.96 5.36 -14.85
CA ALA A 65 7.25 6.63 -14.97
C ALA A 65 5.73 6.40 -14.95
N GLY A 66 5.04 7.18 -14.16
CA GLY A 66 3.57 7.23 -14.21
C GLY A 66 3.08 7.64 -15.59
N LYS A 67 1.87 7.23 -15.95
CA LYS A 67 1.27 7.46 -17.27
C LYS A 67 1.35 8.91 -17.74
N ASP A 68 1.14 9.87 -16.88
CA ASP A 68 1.19 11.32 -17.18
C ASP A 68 2.56 11.79 -17.62
N HIS A 69 3.60 11.19 -17.08
CA HIS A 69 4.99 11.49 -17.45
C HIS A 69 5.51 10.61 -18.57
N GLY A 70 5.05 9.36 -18.63
CA GLY A 70 5.48 8.35 -19.60
C GLY A 70 4.71 8.34 -20.91
N ALA A 71 3.60 9.08 -21.04
CA ALA A 71 2.85 9.22 -22.28
C ALA A 71 3.69 9.88 -23.39
N ALA A 72 3.30 9.67 -24.65
CA ALA A 72 3.97 10.27 -25.78
C ALA A 72 3.97 11.81 -25.67
N GLY A 73 5.16 12.42 -25.82
CA GLY A 73 5.37 13.85 -25.62
C GLY A 73 5.37 14.31 -24.14
N GLY A 74 5.28 13.39 -23.21
CA GLY A 74 5.35 13.67 -21.77
C GLY A 74 6.74 14.05 -21.29
N SER A 75 6.86 14.18 -19.97
CA SER A 75 8.10 14.66 -19.35
C SER A 75 9.28 13.71 -19.57
N PHE A 76 9.01 12.41 -19.72
CA PHE A 76 10.04 11.43 -20.02
C PHE A 76 10.63 11.67 -21.41
N ASP A 77 9.78 11.82 -22.43
CA ASP A 77 10.22 12.02 -23.81
C ASP A 77 10.98 13.34 -23.97
N THR A 78 10.58 14.40 -23.27
CA THR A 78 11.32 15.68 -23.25
C THR A 78 12.63 15.60 -22.47
N GLY A 79 12.77 14.64 -21.56
CA GLY A 79 14.02 14.37 -20.83
C GLY A 79 15.09 13.67 -21.65
N ILE A 80 14.71 12.87 -22.65
CA ILE A 80 15.65 12.14 -23.51
C ILE A 80 16.72 13.06 -24.18
N PRO A 81 16.34 14.12 -24.91
CA PRO A 81 17.33 15.02 -25.48
C PRO A 81 18.17 15.75 -24.43
N ILE A 82 17.61 16.07 -23.25
CA ILE A 82 18.38 16.69 -22.16
C ILE A 82 19.45 15.74 -21.64
N CYS A 83 19.10 14.46 -21.40
CA CYS A 83 20.06 13.45 -20.98
C CYS A 83 21.22 13.30 -21.99
N LYS A 84 20.91 13.30 -23.30
CA LYS A 84 21.90 13.24 -24.38
C LYS A 84 22.82 14.47 -24.45
N LEU A 85 22.30 15.67 -24.11
CA LEU A 85 23.14 16.87 -24.01
C LEU A 85 24.19 16.78 -22.89
N LEU A 86 23.99 15.84 -21.93
CA LEU A 86 24.93 15.55 -20.85
C LEU A 86 25.83 14.34 -21.18
N ASP A 87 25.93 13.97 -22.45
CA ASP A 87 26.72 12.82 -22.93
C ASP A 87 26.35 11.50 -22.22
N SER A 88 25.07 11.35 -21.89
CA SER A 88 24.56 10.19 -21.18
C SER A 88 23.44 9.48 -21.96
N GLU A 89 23.38 8.15 -21.82
CA GLU A 89 22.32 7.37 -22.43
C GLU A 89 21.03 7.47 -21.56
N PRO A 90 19.86 7.75 -22.17
CA PRO A 90 18.62 7.79 -21.46
C PRO A 90 18.20 6.37 -21.01
N PRO A 91 17.52 6.23 -19.86
CA PRO A 91 17.10 4.94 -19.34
C PRO A 91 16.00 4.30 -20.20
N ALA A 92 15.84 2.98 -20.08
CA ALA A 92 14.66 2.29 -20.59
C ALA A 92 13.41 2.79 -19.89
N LYS A 93 12.38 3.15 -20.66
CA LYS A 93 11.11 3.67 -20.14
C LYS A 93 10.20 2.53 -19.72
N MET A 94 9.72 2.55 -18.45
CA MET A 94 8.71 1.65 -17.95
C MET A 94 7.49 2.45 -17.47
N VAL A 95 6.41 2.43 -18.26
CA VAL A 95 5.21 3.20 -17.95
C VAL A 95 4.24 2.35 -17.13
N TYR A 96 3.74 2.91 -16.04
CA TYR A 96 2.72 2.27 -15.20
C TYR A 96 1.49 3.15 -15.04
N GLU A 97 0.35 2.49 -14.83
CA GLU A 97 -0.93 3.11 -14.55
C GLU A 97 -1.04 3.54 -13.07
N TRP A 98 -2.05 4.32 -12.77
CA TRP A 98 -2.24 4.90 -11.44
C TRP A 98 -2.63 3.86 -10.40
N ILE A 99 -2.20 4.09 -9.16
CA ILE A 99 -2.77 3.48 -7.97
C ILE A 99 -3.90 4.40 -7.51
N GLN A 100 -5.08 3.83 -7.31
CA GLN A 100 -6.28 4.58 -6.94
C GLN A 100 -7.02 3.91 -5.80
N LEU A 101 -7.81 4.67 -5.06
CA LEU A 101 -8.76 4.10 -4.11
C LEU A 101 -10.00 3.61 -4.87
N LYS A 102 -10.38 2.36 -4.64
CA LYS A 102 -11.56 1.79 -5.30
C LYS A 102 -12.81 2.57 -4.93
N GLY A 103 -13.56 2.98 -5.96
CA GLY A 103 -14.80 3.74 -5.81
C GLY A 103 -14.62 5.26 -5.71
N SER A 104 -13.39 5.76 -5.59
CA SER A 104 -13.10 7.18 -5.41
C SER A 104 -12.26 7.78 -6.56
N GLY A 105 -11.85 6.95 -7.53
CA GLY A 105 -11.02 7.40 -8.65
C GLY A 105 -9.56 7.67 -8.28
N PRO A 106 -8.83 8.41 -9.10
CA PRO A 106 -7.42 8.71 -8.86
C PRO A 106 -7.20 9.41 -7.52
N MET A 107 -6.18 8.99 -6.78
CA MET A 107 -5.81 9.65 -5.53
C MET A 107 -5.37 11.08 -5.80
N SER A 108 -5.86 12.03 -4.99
CA SER A 108 -5.52 13.44 -5.08
C SER A 108 -5.41 14.06 -3.69
N SER A 109 -4.23 14.60 -3.40
CA SER A 109 -3.99 15.31 -2.13
C SER A 109 -4.83 16.57 -1.99
N SER A 110 -5.16 17.24 -3.11
CA SER A 110 -5.95 18.46 -3.11
C SER A 110 -7.43 18.23 -2.78
N THR A 111 -7.93 17.03 -3.00
CA THR A 111 -9.33 16.66 -2.69
C THR A 111 -9.45 15.88 -1.38
N GLY A 112 -8.35 15.58 -0.70
CA GLY A 112 -8.32 14.74 0.50
C GLY A 112 -8.61 13.26 0.23
N ASN A 113 -8.82 12.88 -1.03
CA ASN A 113 -9.08 11.49 -1.44
C ASN A 113 -7.75 10.76 -1.72
N THR A 114 -7.02 10.48 -0.67
CA THR A 114 -5.71 9.82 -0.78
C THR A 114 -5.44 9.00 0.48
N ILE A 115 -4.75 7.90 0.32
CA ILE A 115 -4.13 7.16 1.41
C ILE A 115 -2.61 7.18 1.18
N GLY A 116 -1.87 7.69 2.14
CA GLY A 116 -0.41 7.73 2.07
C GLY A 116 0.21 6.34 2.26
N PRO A 117 1.45 6.10 1.79
CA PRO A 117 2.12 4.82 2.00
C PRO A 117 2.25 4.42 3.48
N ILE A 118 2.50 5.36 4.36
CA ILE A 118 2.59 5.11 5.82
C ILE A 118 1.24 4.68 6.38
N GLU A 119 0.16 5.35 5.99
CA GLU A 119 -1.20 4.99 6.38
C GLU A 119 -1.58 3.60 5.84
N ALA A 120 -1.34 3.32 4.55
CA ALA A 120 -1.59 1.99 3.98
C ALA A 120 -0.81 0.89 4.73
N LEU A 121 0.45 1.15 5.10
CA LEU A 121 1.27 0.22 5.89
C LEU A 121 0.79 0.08 7.33
N SER A 122 0.06 1.03 7.89
CA SER A 122 -0.58 0.86 9.20
C SER A 122 -1.78 -0.09 9.17
N LEU A 123 -2.39 -0.30 8.00
CA LEU A 123 -3.57 -1.15 7.81
C LEU A 123 -3.23 -2.57 7.36
N VAL A 124 -2.18 -2.72 6.54
CA VAL A 124 -1.77 -4.02 5.99
C VAL A 124 -0.27 -4.24 6.11
N PRO A 125 0.18 -5.49 6.28
CA PRO A 125 1.59 -5.84 6.21
C PRO A 125 2.23 -5.40 4.88
N PRO A 126 3.50 -5.00 4.90
CA PRO A 126 4.18 -4.51 3.70
C PRO A 126 4.27 -5.56 2.60
N GLU A 127 4.36 -6.83 2.93
CA GLU A 127 4.38 -7.94 1.96
C GLU A 127 3.09 -8.00 1.15
N ILE A 128 1.93 -7.80 1.79
CA ILE A 128 0.62 -7.81 1.11
C ILE A 128 0.48 -6.59 0.20
N LEU A 129 0.90 -5.40 0.65
CA LEU A 129 0.90 -4.19 -0.18
C LEU A 129 1.83 -4.34 -1.39
N ARG A 130 3.02 -4.89 -1.19
CA ARG A 130 3.98 -5.17 -2.27
C ARG A 130 3.45 -6.24 -3.23
N TYR A 131 2.77 -7.27 -2.73
CA TYR A 131 2.14 -8.29 -3.55
C TYR A 131 1.05 -7.70 -4.47
N LEU A 132 0.22 -6.81 -3.96
CA LEU A 132 -0.78 -6.08 -4.76
C LEU A 132 -0.12 -5.37 -5.95
N ILE A 133 1.00 -4.69 -5.72
CA ILE A 133 1.72 -3.96 -6.76
C ILE A 133 2.42 -4.92 -7.72
N ALA A 134 3.19 -5.89 -7.20
CA ALA A 134 3.98 -6.82 -7.99
C ALA A 134 3.12 -7.79 -8.82
N GLY A 135 1.94 -8.16 -8.33
CA GLY A 135 0.98 -9.02 -9.02
C GLY A 135 0.13 -8.29 -10.07
N SER A 136 0.16 -6.97 -10.09
CA SER A 136 -0.65 -6.15 -10.97
C SER A 136 0.02 -5.95 -12.34
N LYS A 137 -0.80 -5.81 -13.39
CA LYS A 137 -0.30 -5.47 -14.72
C LYS A 137 -0.02 -3.98 -14.80
N MET A 138 1.15 -3.59 -15.32
CA MET A 138 1.55 -2.18 -15.43
C MET A 138 0.58 -1.31 -16.24
N ASN A 139 -0.10 -1.87 -17.23
CA ASN A 139 -1.06 -1.17 -18.09
C ASN A 139 -2.51 -1.19 -17.55
N LYS A 140 -2.70 -1.49 -16.27
CA LYS A 140 -4.00 -1.44 -15.59
C LYS A 140 -3.85 -0.67 -14.29
N HIS A 141 -4.90 0.09 -13.95
CA HIS A 141 -4.98 0.72 -12.63
C HIS A 141 -4.88 -0.32 -11.52
N ILE A 142 -4.18 0.04 -10.47
CA ILE A 142 -4.12 -0.73 -9.24
C ILE A 142 -5.14 -0.16 -8.28
N ASP A 143 -6.20 -0.91 -8.03
CA ASP A 143 -7.23 -0.52 -7.07
C ASP A 143 -6.83 -0.96 -5.66
N PHE A 144 -6.38 -0.01 -4.85
CA PHE A 144 -6.22 -0.25 -3.43
C PHE A 144 -7.60 -0.13 -2.76
N ASN A 145 -8.09 -1.23 -2.26
CA ASN A 145 -9.39 -1.29 -1.61
C ASN A 145 -9.20 -1.49 -0.11
N THR A 146 -9.64 -0.50 0.67
CA THR A 146 -9.60 -0.53 2.13
C THR A 146 -10.84 -1.14 2.76
N GLY A 147 -11.82 -1.54 1.96
CA GLY A 147 -13.04 -2.21 2.37
C GLY A 147 -12.96 -3.76 2.36
N PRO A 148 -14.07 -4.46 2.09
CA PRO A 148 -14.14 -5.93 2.16
C PRO A 148 -13.13 -6.67 1.28
N ALA A 149 -12.69 -6.09 0.17
CA ALA A 149 -11.71 -6.72 -0.71
C ALA A 149 -10.30 -6.78 -0.09
N LEU A 150 -10.04 -6.00 0.97
CA LEU A 150 -8.79 -6.12 1.73
C LEU A 150 -8.67 -7.49 2.40
N PHE A 151 -9.77 -7.99 2.99
CA PHE A 151 -9.81 -9.34 3.54
C PHE A 151 -9.46 -10.40 2.49
N GLN A 152 -10.09 -10.28 1.30
CA GLN A 152 -9.88 -11.23 0.22
C GLN A 152 -8.44 -11.23 -0.28
N MET A 153 -7.85 -10.05 -0.46
CA MET A 153 -6.48 -9.90 -0.91
C MET A 153 -5.48 -10.48 0.10
N ALA A 154 -5.68 -10.21 1.38
CA ALA A 154 -4.82 -10.72 2.44
C ALA A 154 -4.92 -12.25 2.57
N ASP A 155 -6.13 -12.80 2.56
CA ASP A 155 -6.36 -14.24 2.64
C ASP A 155 -5.87 -14.97 1.36
N GLU A 156 -5.97 -14.33 0.18
CA GLU A 156 -5.37 -14.86 -1.05
C GLU A 156 -3.84 -14.91 -0.97
N TYR A 157 -3.21 -13.85 -0.48
CA TYR A 157 -1.77 -13.82 -0.28
C TYR A 157 -1.32 -14.96 0.65
N GLU A 158 -1.94 -15.10 1.82
CA GLU A 158 -1.65 -16.19 2.77
C GLU A 158 -1.80 -17.58 2.12
N ARG A 159 -2.90 -17.79 1.41
CA ARG A 159 -3.15 -19.04 0.70
C ARG A 159 -2.08 -19.36 -0.35
N LEU A 160 -1.65 -18.36 -1.11
CA LEU A 160 -0.62 -18.52 -2.14
C LEU A 160 0.76 -18.75 -1.54
N VAL A 161 1.07 -18.12 -0.42
CA VAL A 161 2.33 -18.35 0.29
C VAL A 161 2.36 -19.75 0.91
N ALA A 162 1.25 -20.19 1.52
CA ALA A 162 1.14 -21.54 2.09
C ALA A 162 1.17 -22.64 1.01
N ASN A 163 0.58 -22.37 -0.16
CA ASN A 163 0.48 -23.32 -1.27
C ASN A 163 0.87 -22.61 -2.58
N PRO A 164 2.17 -22.35 -2.80
CA PRO A 164 2.61 -21.64 -3.99
C PRO A 164 2.32 -22.47 -5.25
N PRO A 165 2.01 -21.80 -6.36
CA PRO A 165 1.76 -22.50 -7.63
C PRO A 165 2.95 -23.38 -8.03
N SER A 166 2.67 -24.62 -8.35
CA SER A 166 3.65 -25.69 -8.66
C SER A 166 3.33 -26.36 -9.99
N GLY A 167 4.09 -27.38 -10.32
CA GLY A 167 4.00 -28.16 -11.58
C GLY A 167 5.20 -27.94 -12.49
N THR A 168 5.60 -28.95 -13.23
CA THR A 168 6.71 -28.91 -14.20
C THR A 168 6.28 -28.27 -15.53
N ASP A 169 7.25 -27.93 -16.36
CA ASP A 169 6.98 -27.36 -17.69
C ASP A 169 6.33 -28.36 -18.65
N GLU A 170 6.52 -29.65 -18.38
CA GLU A 170 5.88 -30.74 -19.14
C GLU A 170 4.42 -30.93 -18.74
N GLU A 171 4.09 -30.75 -17.48
CA GLU A 171 2.73 -30.95 -16.94
C GLU A 171 1.81 -29.77 -17.25
N LEU A 172 2.36 -28.57 -17.43
CA LEU A 172 1.60 -27.34 -17.57
C LEU A 172 1.57 -26.84 -19.02
N ASN A 173 0.41 -26.42 -19.49
CA ASN A 173 0.34 -25.69 -20.75
C ASN A 173 0.96 -24.27 -20.63
N LYS A 174 1.22 -23.62 -21.77
CA LYS A 174 1.86 -22.29 -21.82
C LYS A 174 1.19 -21.25 -20.90
N ARG A 175 -0.15 -21.22 -20.87
CA ARG A 175 -0.90 -20.26 -20.05
C ARG A 175 -0.72 -20.54 -18.56
N GLN A 176 -0.74 -21.80 -18.18
CA GLN A 176 -0.54 -22.22 -16.78
C GLN A 176 0.88 -21.95 -16.32
N ARG A 177 1.91 -22.20 -17.16
CA ARG A 177 3.30 -21.85 -16.85
C ARG A 177 3.46 -20.36 -16.60
N VAL A 178 2.96 -19.51 -17.51
CA VAL A 178 3.02 -18.05 -17.35
C VAL A 178 2.30 -17.61 -16.06
N ALA A 179 1.16 -18.18 -15.74
CA ALA A 179 0.44 -17.87 -14.51
C ALA A 179 1.24 -18.29 -13.26
N ARG A 180 1.76 -19.51 -13.22
CA ARG A 180 2.63 -20.02 -12.14
C ARG A 180 3.84 -19.12 -11.93
N ASP A 181 4.57 -18.82 -13.01
CA ASP A 181 5.80 -18.03 -12.93
C ASP A 181 5.53 -16.58 -12.51
N THR A 182 4.43 -16.00 -13.01
CA THR A 182 4.01 -14.64 -12.63
C THR A 182 3.64 -14.59 -11.14
N GLN A 183 2.86 -15.54 -10.64
CA GLN A 183 2.47 -15.55 -9.22
C GLN A 183 3.67 -15.82 -8.31
N ASN A 184 4.53 -16.79 -8.64
CA ASN A 184 5.75 -17.04 -7.87
C ASN A 184 6.72 -15.85 -7.88
N ALA A 185 6.84 -15.16 -9.00
CA ALA A 185 7.63 -13.92 -9.07
C ALA A 185 7.02 -12.82 -8.19
N ALA A 186 5.70 -12.63 -8.22
CA ALA A 186 5.02 -11.65 -7.38
C ALA A 186 5.21 -11.96 -5.88
N LEU A 187 5.08 -13.23 -5.47
CA LEU A 187 5.34 -13.65 -4.08
C LEU A 187 6.79 -13.37 -3.66
N ARG A 188 7.76 -13.68 -4.51
CA ARG A 188 9.17 -13.38 -4.23
C ARG A 188 9.46 -11.89 -4.14
N LEU A 189 8.89 -11.08 -5.04
CA LEU A 189 9.04 -9.62 -5.07
C LEU A 189 8.27 -8.92 -3.96
N SER A 190 7.28 -9.56 -3.37
CA SER A 190 6.54 -9.03 -2.23
C SER A 190 7.38 -8.98 -0.95
N GLN A 191 8.40 -9.80 -0.82
CA GLN A 191 9.21 -9.86 0.38
C GLN A 191 9.99 -8.54 0.62
N VAL A 192 9.97 -8.06 1.86
CA VAL A 192 10.63 -6.79 2.25
C VAL A 192 12.13 -6.97 2.30
N LYS A 193 12.59 -8.10 2.84
CA LYS A 193 14.02 -8.43 2.90
C LYS A 193 14.38 -9.38 1.77
N HIS A 194 15.43 -9.05 1.05
CA HIS A 194 15.95 -9.93 0.01
C HIS A 194 16.37 -11.29 0.60
N GLY A 195 15.95 -12.37 -0.03
CA GLY A 195 16.28 -13.73 0.39
C GLY A 195 15.45 -14.29 1.55
N THR A 196 14.46 -13.57 2.09
CA THR A 196 13.53 -14.14 3.06
C THR A 196 12.58 -15.14 2.38
N ASN A 197 12.21 -16.17 3.13
CA ASN A 197 11.20 -17.11 2.69
C ASN A 197 9.81 -16.46 2.87
N PRO A 198 8.95 -16.43 1.84
CA PRO A 198 7.59 -15.93 1.97
C PRO A 198 6.80 -16.55 3.14
N SER A 199 7.03 -17.81 3.46
CA SER A 199 6.36 -18.50 4.57
C SER A 199 6.62 -17.85 5.95
N ASP A 200 7.72 -17.12 6.12
CA ASP A 200 8.04 -16.43 7.38
C ASP A 200 7.10 -15.25 7.67
N SER A 201 6.34 -14.81 6.67
CA SER A 201 5.33 -13.74 6.79
C SER A 201 3.91 -14.25 7.05
N LEU A 202 3.71 -15.58 7.17
CA LEU A 202 2.41 -16.16 7.41
C LEU A 202 1.92 -15.93 8.84
N ALA A 203 0.71 -15.41 8.98
CA ALA A 203 0.03 -15.33 10.27
C ALA A 203 -0.71 -16.62 10.63
N GLY A 204 -1.09 -17.43 9.63
CA GLY A 204 -1.78 -18.70 9.80
C GLY A 204 -3.26 -18.57 10.17
N VAL A 205 -3.75 -17.36 10.35
CA VAL A 205 -5.14 -17.05 10.70
C VAL A 205 -5.73 -16.11 9.65
N SER A 206 -6.92 -16.42 9.12
CA SER A 206 -7.54 -15.57 8.10
C SER A 206 -7.79 -14.15 8.61
N PHE A 207 -7.64 -13.17 7.72
CA PHE A 207 -7.84 -11.75 8.03
C PHE A 207 -9.24 -11.48 8.56
N ARG A 208 -10.24 -12.12 7.98
CA ARG A 208 -11.64 -12.00 8.42
C ARG A 208 -11.84 -12.54 9.82
N HIS A 209 -11.30 -13.70 10.16
CA HIS A 209 -11.42 -14.30 11.49
C HIS A 209 -10.76 -13.40 12.55
N LEU A 210 -9.55 -12.92 12.24
CA LEU A 210 -8.82 -12.03 13.14
C LEU A 210 -9.57 -10.69 13.36
N ALA A 211 -10.18 -10.13 12.30
CA ALA A 211 -11.02 -8.93 12.43
C ALA A 211 -12.24 -9.13 13.31
N MET A 212 -12.86 -10.30 13.24
CA MET A 212 -13.98 -10.66 14.12
C MET A 212 -13.51 -10.75 15.57
N LEU A 213 -12.45 -11.51 15.84
CA LEU A 213 -11.92 -11.67 17.20
C LEU A 213 -11.45 -10.35 17.80
N ALA A 214 -10.79 -9.51 17.02
CA ALA A 214 -10.32 -8.19 17.45
C ALA A 214 -11.46 -7.25 17.89
N GLN A 215 -12.69 -7.46 17.41
CA GLN A 215 -13.86 -6.67 17.79
C GLN A 215 -14.63 -7.27 18.98
N ILE A 216 -14.61 -8.60 19.17
CA ILE A 216 -15.43 -9.25 20.21
C ILE A 216 -14.64 -9.62 21.47
N LYS A 217 -13.32 -9.73 21.42
CA LYS A 217 -12.50 -10.06 22.58
C LYS A 217 -11.99 -8.78 23.27
N SER A 218 -12.01 -8.79 24.60
CA SER A 218 -11.68 -7.62 25.42
C SER A 218 -10.18 -7.26 25.43
N ASN A 219 -9.30 -8.23 25.16
CA ASN A 219 -7.84 -8.05 25.10
C ASN A 219 -7.20 -9.11 24.20
N ASP A 220 -5.92 -8.93 23.92
CA ASP A 220 -5.18 -9.78 22.99
C ASP A 220 -4.95 -11.19 23.56
N ASP A 221 -4.74 -11.33 24.86
CA ASP A 221 -4.56 -12.64 25.50
C ASP A 221 -5.80 -13.54 25.28
N ASN A 222 -7.00 -12.95 25.35
CA ASN A 222 -8.24 -13.66 25.06
C ASN A 222 -8.37 -14.05 23.58
N ILE A 223 -7.75 -13.29 22.67
CA ILE A 223 -7.67 -13.65 21.24
C ILE A 223 -6.76 -14.87 21.08
N TRP A 224 -5.56 -14.82 21.65
CA TRP A 224 -4.58 -15.90 21.57
C TRP A 224 -5.13 -17.19 22.18
N LYS A 225 -5.71 -17.10 23.36
CA LYS A 225 -6.37 -18.22 24.02
C LYS A 225 -7.47 -18.83 23.15
N SER A 226 -8.34 -17.99 22.57
CA SER A 226 -9.43 -18.45 21.69
C SER A 226 -8.93 -19.14 20.43
N LEU A 227 -7.87 -18.62 19.81
CA LEU A 227 -7.25 -19.22 18.63
C LEU A 227 -6.58 -20.55 18.93
N PHE A 228 -5.93 -20.67 20.08
CA PHE A 228 -5.31 -21.91 20.54
C PHE A 228 -6.36 -22.98 20.90
N GLU A 229 -7.39 -22.63 21.66
CA GLU A 229 -8.47 -23.53 22.05
C GLU A 229 -9.31 -24.04 20.87
N SER A 230 -9.33 -23.31 19.75
CA SER A 230 -10.04 -23.69 18.53
C SER A 230 -9.12 -24.26 17.43
N ASP A 231 -7.92 -24.68 17.78
CA ASP A 231 -6.92 -25.32 16.87
C ASP A 231 -6.53 -24.45 15.66
N HIS A 232 -6.69 -23.12 15.75
CA HIS A 232 -6.25 -22.20 14.70
C HIS A 232 -4.76 -21.87 14.79
N ILE A 233 -4.19 -21.97 15.98
CA ILE A 233 -2.74 -21.91 16.23
C ILE A 233 -2.34 -23.11 17.11
N PHE A 234 -1.13 -23.63 16.89
CA PHE A 234 -0.61 -24.82 17.58
C PHE A 234 0.26 -24.47 18.79
N ASP A 235 0.69 -23.23 18.90
CA ASP A 235 1.44 -22.69 20.04
C ASP A 235 0.56 -21.66 20.75
N PRO A 236 0.41 -21.72 22.08
CA PRO A 236 -0.31 -20.68 22.83
C PRO A 236 0.33 -19.29 22.70
N ASN A 237 1.62 -19.23 22.33
CA ASN A 237 2.31 -17.98 22.05
C ASN A 237 2.17 -17.65 20.56
N PRO A 238 1.60 -16.50 20.22
CA PRO A 238 1.43 -16.11 18.82
C PRO A 238 2.78 -15.80 18.16
N SER A 239 2.88 -16.07 16.85
CA SER A 239 4.04 -15.66 16.06
C SER A 239 4.14 -14.14 15.93
N ASP A 240 5.35 -13.62 15.70
CA ASP A 240 5.56 -12.19 15.44
C ASP A 240 4.71 -11.68 14.28
N ALA A 241 4.55 -12.49 13.22
CA ALA A 241 3.70 -12.17 12.07
C ALA A 241 2.22 -12.04 12.48
N LEU A 242 1.73 -12.90 13.37
CA LEU A 242 0.36 -12.84 13.86
C LEU A 242 0.13 -11.63 14.77
N ILE A 243 1.10 -11.31 15.63
CA ILE A 243 1.06 -10.12 16.49
C ILE A 243 1.02 -8.84 15.64
N ASP A 244 1.92 -8.70 14.65
CA ASP A 244 1.92 -7.57 13.73
C ASP A 244 0.61 -7.47 12.96
N ARG A 245 0.07 -8.61 12.53
CA ARG A 245 -1.21 -8.69 11.83
C ARG A 245 -2.36 -8.17 12.68
N LEU A 246 -2.44 -8.57 13.95
CA LEU A 246 -3.48 -8.11 14.88
C LEU A 246 -3.36 -6.60 15.14
N SER A 247 -2.15 -6.09 15.34
CA SER A 247 -1.92 -4.65 15.54
C SER A 247 -2.44 -3.82 14.36
N ARG A 248 -2.15 -4.21 13.12
CA ARG A 248 -2.66 -3.55 11.91
C ARG A 248 -4.16 -3.69 11.76
N MET A 249 -4.71 -4.85 12.15
CA MET A 249 -6.14 -5.10 12.14
C MET A 249 -6.89 -4.14 13.08
N ARG A 250 -6.35 -3.87 14.28
CA ARG A 250 -6.92 -2.88 15.20
C ARG A 250 -6.88 -1.48 14.61
N ASN A 251 -5.74 -1.07 14.05
CA ASN A 251 -5.64 0.23 13.37
C ASN A 251 -6.69 0.37 12.25
N TRP A 252 -6.93 -0.70 11.51
CA TRP A 252 -7.94 -0.68 10.44
C TRP A 252 -9.35 -0.58 10.99
N ILE A 253 -9.71 -1.38 12.02
CA ILE A 253 -11.03 -1.34 12.66
C ILE A 253 -11.34 0.07 13.23
N GLU A 254 -10.33 0.76 13.77
CA GLU A 254 -10.47 2.12 14.30
C GLU A 254 -10.49 3.19 13.21
N SER A 255 -10.02 2.89 12.01
CA SER A 255 -9.94 3.85 10.91
C SER A 255 -11.30 4.11 10.27
N VAL A 256 -11.41 5.21 9.52
CA VAL A 256 -12.57 5.55 8.68
C VAL A 256 -12.73 4.62 7.48
N HIS A 257 -11.74 3.79 7.20
CA HIS A 257 -11.71 2.87 6.07
C HIS A 257 -12.33 1.50 6.39
N PHE A 258 -12.60 1.20 7.68
CA PHE A 258 -13.21 -0.08 8.04
C PHE A 258 -14.67 -0.12 7.59
N PRO A 259 -15.10 -1.20 6.89
CA PRO A 259 -16.46 -1.27 6.37
C PRO A 259 -17.50 -1.30 7.50
N ASP A 260 -18.54 -0.49 7.39
CA ASP A 260 -19.61 -0.43 8.40
C ASP A 260 -20.37 -1.75 8.51
N ASP A 261 -20.55 -2.48 7.41
CA ASP A 261 -21.19 -3.78 7.36
C ASP A 261 -20.36 -4.92 8.00
N ALA A 262 -19.06 -4.69 8.20
CA ALA A 262 -18.16 -5.60 8.91
C ALA A 262 -17.97 -5.22 10.39
N ARG A 263 -18.53 -4.09 10.82
CA ARG A 263 -18.39 -3.59 12.19
C ARG A 263 -19.31 -4.34 13.14
N ILE A 264 -18.71 -4.92 14.18
CA ILE A 264 -19.45 -5.66 15.22
C ILE A 264 -19.65 -4.75 16.42
N VAL A 265 -20.89 -4.58 16.82
CA VAL A 265 -21.24 -3.87 18.04
C VAL A 265 -21.76 -4.89 19.05
N ILE A 266 -21.01 -5.08 20.13
CA ILE A 266 -21.43 -5.97 21.21
C ILE A 266 -22.50 -5.25 22.01
N GLN A 267 -23.70 -5.83 22.05
CA GLN A 267 -24.81 -5.34 22.85
C GLN A 267 -24.79 -6.00 24.23
N SER A 268 -24.88 -5.23 25.31
CA SER A 268 -25.01 -5.75 26.68
C SER A 268 -26.39 -6.33 26.94
N GLU A 269 -27.38 -5.85 26.18
CA GLU A 269 -28.79 -6.31 26.30
C GLU A 269 -29.41 -6.46 24.91
N LEU A 270 -30.39 -7.32 24.79
CA LEU A 270 -31.21 -7.43 23.58
C LEU A 270 -32.03 -6.13 23.40
N THR A 271 -31.85 -5.48 22.25
CA THR A 271 -32.63 -4.30 21.89
C THR A 271 -34.12 -4.63 21.80
N GLU A 272 -34.98 -3.63 21.99
CA GLU A 272 -36.43 -3.84 21.84
C GLU A 272 -36.83 -4.33 20.46
N ASP A 273 -36.17 -3.85 19.44
CA ASP A 273 -36.37 -4.26 18.03
C ASP A 273 -35.97 -5.72 17.81
N ALA A 274 -34.81 -6.13 18.35
CA ALA A 274 -34.40 -7.53 18.28
C ALA A 274 -35.41 -8.43 19.01
N ARG A 275 -35.89 -8.03 20.20
CA ARG A 275 -36.92 -8.80 20.96
C ARG A 275 -38.23 -8.96 20.20
N LYS A 276 -38.68 -7.90 19.49
CA LYS A 276 -39.91 -7.93 18.67
C LYS A 276 -39.81 -8.86 17.47
N ASN A 277 -38.62 -9.02 16.94
CA ASN A 277 -38.36 -9.83 15.74
C ASN A 277 -38.06 -11.31 16.07
N LEU A 278 -37.93 -11.68 17.35
CA LEU A 278 -37.73 -13.06 17.76
C LEU A 278 -39.09 -13.73 17.98
N ASP A 279 -39.26 -14.92 17.40
CA ASP A 279 -40.39 -15.77 17.71
C ASP A 279 -40.24 -16.45 19.08
N GLY A 280 -41.32 -17.17 19.54
CA GLY A 280 -41.34 -17.80 20.84
C GLY A 280 -40.30 -18.91 21.03
N GLU A 281 -39.95 -19.63 19.95
CA GLU A 281 -38.94 -20.70 19.99
C GLU A 281 -37.55 -20.12 20.09
N GLN A 282 -37.25 -19.07 19.31
CA GLN A 282 -35.98 -18.36 19.34
C GLN A 282 -35.73 -17.70 20.70
N MET A 283 -36.77 -17.12 21.31
CA MET A 283 -36.66 -16.52 22.63
C MET A 283 -36.40 -17.60 23.70
N SER A 284 -37.13 -18.73 23.63
CA SER A 284 -36.91 -19.86 24.54
C SER A 284 -35.49 -20.43 24.39
N PHE A 285 -34.99 -20.54 23.19
CA PHE A 285 -33.62 -20.98 22.95
C PHE A 285 -32.60 -20.02 23.62
N LEU A 286 -32.75 -18.71 23.46
CA LEU A 286 -31.84 -17.73 24.05
C LEU A 286 -31.85 -17.75 25.57
N ILE A 287 -33.02 -17.93 26.17
CA ILE A 287 -33.18 -18.06 27.63
C ILE A 287 -32.48 -19.32 28.15
N ASN A 288 -32.70 -20.46 27.49
CA ASN A 288 -32.07 -21.73 27.85
C ASN A 288 -30.56 -21.69 27.66
N PHE A 289 -30.10 -21.04 26.58
CA PHE A 289 -28.66 -20.85 26.28
C PHE A 289 -27.99 -19.97 27.35
N LYS A 290 -28.64 -18.87 27.75
CA LYS A 290 -28.16 -18.02 28.86
C LYS A 290 -28.06 -18.80 30.18
N GLN A 291 -29.07 -19.62 30.50
CA GLN A 291 -29.04 -20.44 31.69
C GLN A 291 -27.92 -21.48 31.67
N ALA A 292 -27.74 -22.17 30.53
CA ALA A 292 -26.68 -23.15 30.38
C ALA A 292 -25.25 -22.53 30.52
N ILE A 293 -25.04 -21.33 29.99
CA ILE A 293 -23.80 -20.58 30.20
C ILE A 293 -23.61 -20.24 31.68
N SER A 294 -24.65 -19.73 32.34
CA SER A 294 -24.56 -19.37 33.76
C SER A 294 -24.26 -20.58 34.64
N ASP A 295 -24.86 -21.73 34.37
CA ASP A 295 -24.62 -22.97 35.08
C ASP A 295 -23.19 -23.50 34.86
N THR A 296 -22.65 -23.37 33.64
CA THR A 296 -21.29 -23.77 33.33
C THR A 296 -20.23 -22.87 33.98
N LEU A 297 -20.53 -21.57 34.15
CA LEU A 297 -19.60 -20.61 34.79
C LEU A 297 -19.65 -20.68 36.31
N ALA A 298 -20.67 -21.34 36.89
CA ALA A 298 -20.84 -21.53 38.35
C ALA A 298 -20.14 -22.80 38.87
N THR A 299 -19.68 -23.67 37.98
CA THR A 299 -18.90 -24.88 38.28
C THR A 299 -17.42 -24.65 38.07
#